data_26cb2c55183d499843043652a609bba6
#
_entry.id   26cb2c55183d499843043652a609bba6
#
_cell.length_a   1.000
_cell.length_b   1.000
_cell.length_c   1.000
_cell.angle_alpha   90.00
_cell.angle_beta   90.00
_cell.angle_gamma   90.00
#
_symmetry.space_group_name_H-M   'P 1'
#
loop_
_entity.id
_entity.type
_entity.pdbx_description
1 polymer ?
#
loop_
_entity_poly.entity_id
_entity_poly.type
_entity_poly.pdbx_seq_one_letter_code
_entity_poly.pdbx_strand_id
1 'polypeptide(L)'
;EKLFAYLAAGGLLGIWVLSLLLTYWIYHPSPDEFVTAADVLSRYILGIPGSALAAWAIVLEQRTFRRLDMPDTGRDLLRAALALFLYGVFGQTFTKASFLFPANVINSELFALLFGIPIQLFRAAMATLIAIFIVRALRAFEIERQRNLDRANEARLAAQEAALAVQENSRRDF
;
A
#
# COMPACT_ATOMS: atom_id res chain seq x y z
N GLU A 1 -2.89 18.58 -5.16
CA GLU A 1 -2.90 17.15 -4.79
C GLU A 1 -2.47 16.92 -3.34
N LYS A 2 -1.29 17.46 -2.89
CA LYS A 2 -0.80 17.29 -1.50
C LYS A 2 -1.77 17.84 -0.46
N LEU A 3 -2.36 19.03 -0.70
CA LEU A 3 -3.34 19.63 0.20
C LEU A 3 -4.56 18.74 0.40
N PHE A 4 -5.08 18.13 -0.67
CA PHE A 4 -6.21 17.20 -0.62
C PHE A 4 -5.89 15.97 0.24
N ALA A 5 -4.68 15.40 0.09
CA ALA A 5 -4.25 14.26 0.90
C ALA A 5 -4.16 14.60 2.39
N TYR A 6 -3.63 15.78 2.74
CA TYR A 6 -3.59 16.25 4.14
C TYR A 6 -4.98 16.51 4.71
N LEU A 7 -5.87 17.10 3.93
CA LEU A 7 -7.25 17.35 4.35
C LEU A 7 -8.02 16.03 4.55
N ALA A 8 -7.85 15.05 3.65
CA ALA A 8 -8.47 13.74 3.79
C ALA A 8 -7.96 12.99 5.03
N ALA A 9 -6.64 12.97 5.25
CA ALA A 9 -6.04 12.34 6.43
C ALA A 9 -6.46 13.04 7.73
N GLY A 10 -6.44 14.37 7.76
CA GLY A 10 -6.88 15.17 8.91
C GLY A 10 -8.36 15.00 9.19
N GLY A 11 -9.19 14.91 8.14
CA GLY A 11 -10.62 14.65 8.24
C GLY A 11 -10.93 13.27 8.86
N LEU A 12 -10.25 12.22 8.40
CA LEU A 12 -10.40 10.87 8.96
C LEU A 12 -9.98 10.81 10.43
N LEU A 13 -8.85 11.46 10.79
CA LEU A 13 -8.41 11.57 12.18
C LEU A 13 -9.42 12.34 13.04
N GLY A 14 -9.95 13.45 12.54
CA GLY A 14 -10.96 14.24 13.22
C GLY A 14 -12.25 13.43 13.47
N ILE A 15 -12.73 12.70 12.47
CA ILE A 15 -13.89 11.82 12.58
C ILE A 15 -13.63 10.71 13.62
N TRP A 16 -12.44 10.12 13.62
CA TRP A 16 -12.07 9.08 14.59
C TRP A 16 -12.06 9.62 16.02
N VAL A 17 -11.40 10.76 16.27
CA VAL A 17 -11.38 11.40 17.60
C VAL A 17 -12.80 11.75 18.07
N LEU A 18 -13.60 12.35 17.19
CA LEU A 18 -14.98 12.68 17.49
C LEU A 18 -15.81 11.43 17.84
N SER A 19 -15.62 10.35 17.09
CA SER A 19 -16.31 9.09 17.34
C SER A 19 -15.95 8.47 18.70
N LEU A 20 -14.67 8.57 19.11
CA LEU A 20 -14.22 8.15 20.45
C LEU A 20 -14.89 8.98 21.55
N LEU A 21 -14.90 10.30 21.40
CA LEU A 21 -15.54 11.21 22.36
C LEU A 21 -17.05 10.92 22.48
N LEU A 22 -17.73 10.77 21.35
CA LEU A 22 -19.17 10.45 21.34
C LEU A 22 -19.44 9.07 21.97
N THR A 23 -18.62 8.06 21.67
CA THR A 23 -18.76 6.73 22.27
C THR A 23 -18.62 6.79 23.79
N TYR A 24 -17.62 7.51 24.28
CA TYR A 24 -17.44 7.69 25.72
C TYR A 24 -18.63 8.42 26.37
N TRP A 25 -19.10 9.48 25.74
CA TRP A 25 -20.19 10.33 26.26
C TRP A 25 -21.57 9.66 26.24
N ILE A 26 -21.85 8.87 25.20
CA ILE A 26 -23.18 8.27 25.01
C ILE A 26 -23.32 6.95 25.78
N TYR A 27 -22.30 6.09 25.72
CA TYR A 27 -22.39 4.72 26.23
C TYR A 27 -21.81 4.55 27.63
N HIS A 28 -20.99 5.50 28.12
CA HIS A 28 -20.29 5.41 29.41
C HIS A 28 -19.63 4.04 29.64
N PRO A 29 -18.85 3.51 28.67
CA PRO A 29 -18.33 2.16 28.74
C PRO A 29 -17.31 2.01 29.87
N SER A 30 -17.16 0.78 30.36
CA SER A 30 -16.03 0.45 31.24
C SER A 30 -14.69 0.64 30.50
N PRO A 31 -13.55 0.76 31.19
CA PRO A 31 -12.25 0.95 30.54
C PRO A 31 -11.92 -0.11 29.49
N ASP A 32 -12.21 -1.38 29.74
CA ASP A 32 -11.97 -2.48 28.82
C ASP A 32 -12.88 -2.44 27.57
N GLU A 33 -14.13 -2.10 27.78
CA GLU A 33 -15.10 -1.90 26.67
C GLU A 33 -14.69 -0.70 25.81
N PHE A 34 -14.23 0.39 26.44
CA PHE A 34 -13.76 1.56 25.72
C PHE A 34 -12.53 1.26 24.85
N VAL A 35 -11.55 0.53 25.37
CA VAL A 35 -10.37 0.10 24.59
C VAL A 35 -10.79 -0.78 23.41
N THR A 36 -11.73 -1.71 23.63
CA THR A 36 -12.26 -2.55 22.54
C THR A 36 -13.01 -1.72 21.50
N ALA A 37 -13.84 -0.78 21.93
CA ALA A 37 -14.55 0.14 21.04
C ALA A 37 -13.58 1.04 20.24
N ALA A 38 -12.52 1.52 20.89
CA ALA A 38 -11.48 2.32 20.24
C ALA A 38 -10.72 1.53 19.16
N ASP A 39 -10.39 0.25 19.42
CA ASP A 39 -9.80 -0.64 18.39
C ASP A 39 -10.76 -0.84 17.21
N VAL A 40 -12.04 -1.07 17.47
CA VAL A 40 -13.07 -1.20 16.44
C VAL A 40 -13.18 0.06 15.61
N LEU A 41 -13.33 1.23 16.23
CA LEU A 41 -13.46 2.52 15.54
C LEU A 41 -12.21 2.85 14.70
N SER A 42 -11.00 2.58 15.23
CA SER A 42 -9.78 2.82 14.47
C SER A 42 -9.69 1.95 13.21
N ARG A 43 -10.15 0.71 13.27
CA ARG A 43 -10.17 -0.18 12.10
C ARG A 43 -11.19 0.27 11.06
N TYR A 44 -12.40 0.64 11.48
CA TYR A 44 -13.46 1.05 10.54
C TYR A 44 -13.21 2.44 9.95
N ILE A 45 -12.73 3.40 10.73
CA ILE A 45 -12.59 4.79 10.29
C ILE A 45 -11.22 5.05 9.64
N LEU A 46 -10.15 4.43 10.16
CA LEU A 46 -8.80 4.67 9.65
C LEU A 46 -8.29 3.48 8.82
N GLY A 47 -8.41 2.26 9.34
CA GLY A 47 -7.82 1.06 8.75
C GLY A 47 -8.44 0.70 7.40
N ILE A 48 -9.75 0.59 7.30
CA ILE A 48 -10.47 0.22 6.07
C ILE A 48 -10.29 1.30 4.98
N PRO A 49 -10.61 2.59 5.23
CA PRO A 49 -10.43 3.61 4.20
C PRO A 49 -8.95 3.82 3.82
N GLY A 50 -8.04 3.80 4.80
CA GLY A 50 -6.61 3.96 4.55
C GLY A 50 -6.04 2.85 3.66
N SER A 51 -6.39 1.60 3.94
CA SER A 51 -5.95 0.47 3.11
C SER A 51 -6.59 0.44 1.72
N ALA A 52 -7.86 0.85 1.61
CA ALA A 52 -8.53 0.97 0.30
C ALA A 52 -7.86 2.07 -0.55
N LEU A 53 -7.55 3.22 0.03
CA LEU A 53 -6.83 4.30 -0.65
C LEU A 53 -5.41 3.88 -1.04
N ALA A 54 -4.69 3.17 -0.16
CA ALA A 54 -3.35 2.68 -0.46
C ALA A 54 -3.38 1.63 -1.58
N ALA A 55 -4.31 0.69 -1.56
CA ALA A 55 -4.49 -0.28 -2.64
C ALA A 55 -4.83 0.42 -3.97
N TRP A 56 -5.70 1.42 -3.94
CA TRP A 56 -6.02 2.23 -5.11
C TRP A 56 -4.81 2.98 -5.66
N ALA A 57 -3.99 3.60 -4.80
CA ALA A 57 -2.76 4.26 -5.21
C ALA A 57 -1.79 3.31 -5.93
N ILE A 58 -1.62 2.08 -5.43
CA ILE A 58 -0.80 1.05 -6.08
C ILE A 58 -1.37 0.67 -7.46
N VAL A 59 -2.72 0.57 -7.60
CA VAL A 59 -3.36 0.30 -8.89
C VAL A 59 -3.12 1.44 -9.88
N LEU A 60 -3.13 2.69 -9.44
CA LEU A 60 -2.81 3.83 -10.30
C LEU A 60 -1.34 3.81 -10.75
N GLU A 61 -0.42 3.53 -9.83
CA GLU A 61 1.01 3.43 -10.11
C GLU A 61 1.32 2.28 -11.09
N GLN A 62 0.61 1.16 -11.00
CA GLN A 62 0.74 0.03 -11.94
C GLN A 62 0.56 0.47 -13.41
N ARG A 63 -0.29 1.47 -13.68
CA ARG A 63 -0.49 2.00 -15.05
C ARG A 63 0.77 2.66 -15.60
N THR A 64 1.56 3.29 -14.75
CA THR A 64 2.85 3.90 -15.09
C THR A 64 3.85 2.83 -15.51
N PHE A 65 3.97 1.74 -14.76
CA PHE A 65 4.87 0.63 -15.10
C PHE A 65 4.49 -0.09 -16.40
N ARG A 66 3.21 -0.18 -16.71
CA ARG A 66 2.77 -0.71 -18.02
C ARG A 66 3.21 0.18 -19.19
N ARG A 67 3.25 1.49 -19.01
CA ARG A 67 3.73 2.44 -20.03
C ARG A 67 5.25 2.41 -20.22
N LEU A 68 5.98 1.97 -19.19
CA LEU A 68 7.44 1.82 -19.20
C LEU A 68 7.88 0.45 -19.73
N ASP A 69 6.97 -0.32 -20.34
CA ASP A 69 7.23 -1.66 -20.89
C ASP A 69 7.72 -2.69 -19.85
N MET A 70 7.22 -2.55 -18.61
CA MET A 70 7.49 -3.42 -17.47
C MET A 70 6.23 -4.19 -17.02
N PRO A 71 5.66 -5.09 -17.86
CA PRO A 71 4.35 -5.70 -17.58
C PRO A 71 4.37 -6.64 -16.36
N ASP A 72 5.49 -7.29 -16.07
CA ASP A 72 5.62 -8.21 -14.93
C ASP A 72 5.61 -7.46 -13.59
N THR A 73 6.33 -6.35 -13.51
CA THR A 73 6.32 -5.45 -12.34
C THR A 73 4.92 -4.89 -12.11
N GLY A 74 4.22 -4.49 -13.18
CA GLY A 74 2.83 -4.03 -13.09
C GLY A 74 1.88 -5.12 -12.55
N ARG A 75 2.06 -6.38 -12.96
CA ARG A 75 1.27 -7.50 -12.44
C ARG A 75 1.54 -7.79 -10.96
N ASP A 76 2.78 -7.72 -10.53
CA ASP A 76 3.13 -7.94 -9.12
C ASP A 76 2.59 -6.79 -8.23
N LEU A 77 2.61 -5.55 -8.70
CA LEU A 77 1.95 -4.43 -8.03
C LEU A 77 0.43 -4.61 -7.92
N LEU A 78 -0.22 -5.12 -8.97
CA LEU A 78 -1.65 -5.38 -8.94
C LEU A 78 -2.00 -6.49 -7.94
N ARG A 79 -1.19 -7.55 -7.85
CA ARG A 79 -1.35 -8.61 -6.85
C ARG A 79 -1.12 -8.09 -5.43
N ALA A 80 -0.12 -7.21 -5.23
CA ALA A 80 0.11 -6.54 -3.96
C ALA A 80 -1.08 -5.67 -3.56
N ALA A 81 -1.65 -4.90 -4.50
CA ALA A 81 -2.84 -4.08 -4.28
C ALA A 81 -4.05 -4.93 -3.87
N LEU A 82 -4.27 -6.05 -4.55
CA LEU A 82 -5.35 -6.99 -4.21
C LEU A 82 -5.15 -7.59 -2.81
N ALA A 83 -3.94 -8.04 -2.49
CA ALA A 83 -3.63 -8.60 -1.17
C ALA A 83 -3.79 -7.52 -0.06
N LEU A 84 -3.38 -6.27 -0.33
CA LEU A 84 -3.56 -5.15 0.58
C LEU A 84 -5.04 -4.80 0.78
N PHE A 85 -5.84 -4.83 -0.28
CA PHE A 85 -7.28 -4.62 -0.19
C PHE A 85 -7.94 -5.71 0.66
N LEU A 86 -7.61 -6.98 0.42
CA LEU A 86 -8.13 -8.10 1.19
C LEU A 86 -7.68 -8.05 2.65
N TYR A 87 -6.43 -7.70 2.92
CA TYR A 87 -5.93 -7.49 4.28
C TYR A 87 -6.66 -6.36 4.99
N GLY A 88 -6.75 -5.22 4.33
CA GLY A 88 -7.18 -3.98 4.96
C GLY A 88 -8.70 -3.79 4.98
N VAL A 89 -9.40 -4.16 3.91
CA VAL A 89 -10.87 -4.02 3.88
C VAL A 89 -11.51 -5.27 4.48
N PHE A 90 -11.29 -6.43 3.89
CA PHE A 90 -11.91 -7.66 4.36
C PHE A 90 -11.38 -8.08 5.73
N GLY A 91 -10.06 -8.13 5.90
CA GLY A 91 -9.42 -8.53 7.16
C GLY A 91 -9.73 -7.61 8.33
N GLN A 92 -9.88 -6.30 8.12
CA GLN A 92 -10.20 -5.36 9.20
C GLN A 92 -11.70 -5.33 9.56
N THR A 93 -12.58 -5.78 8.68
CA THR A 93 -14.02 -5.84 8.96
C THR A 93 -14.34 -6.79 10.12
N PHE A 94 -13.62 -7.91 10.24
CA PHE A 94 -13.82 -8.87 11.33
C PHE A 94 -12.98 -8.51 12.55
N THR A 95 -13.49 -7.59 13.37
CA THR A 95 -12.84 -7.12 14.60
C THR A 95 -13.19 -8.03 15.79
N LYS A 96 -12.67 -7.72 16.97
CA LYS A 96 -13.15 -8.30 18.21
C LYS A 96 -14.62 -7.89 18.42
N ALA A 97 -15.44 -8.77 18.98
CA ALA A 97 -16.83 -8.47 19.33
C ALA A 97 -16.90 -7.23 20.26
N SER A 98 -17.80 -6.30 19.93
CA SER A 98 -18.02 -5.06 20.67
C SER A 98 -19.50 -4.71 20.66
N PHE A 99 -19.93 -3.83 21.53
CA PHE A 99 -21.30 -3.30 21.53
C PHE A 99 -21.61 -2.39 20.33
N LEU A 100 -20.56 -1.91 19.64
CA LEU A 100 -20.72 -1.04 18.48
C LEU A 100 -21.11 -1.83 17.22
N PHE A 101 -22.06 -1.28 16.46
CA PHE A 101 -22.35 -1.78 15.12
C PHE A 101 -21.23 -1.37 14.14
N PRO A 102 -20.80 -2.25 13.21
CA PRO A 102 -21.28 -3.61 12.94
C PRO A 102 -20.54 -4.73 13.72
N ALA A 103 -19.56 -4.41 14.59
CA ALA A 103 -18.74 -5.39 15.29
C ALA A 103 -19.51 -6.30 16.27
N ASN A 104 -20.73 -5.91 16.67
CA ASN A 104 -21.64 -6.75 17.44
C ASN A 104 -22.18 -7.94 16.64
N VAL A 105 -22.14 -7.87 15.29
CA VAL A 105 -22.63 -8.92 14.38
C VAL A 105 -21.47 -9.48 13.55
N ILE A 106 -20.68 -8.61 12.94
CA ILE A 106 -19.57 -8.96 12.05
C ILE A 106 -18.28 -8.88 12.86
N ASN A 107 -17.84 -10.01 13.39
CA ASN A 107 -16.68 -10.07 14.28
C ASN A 107 -15.80 -11.31 14.01
N SER A 108 -14.72 -11.42 14.75
CA SER A 108 -13.76 -12.53 14.61
C SER A 108 -14.33 -13.91 14.93
N GLU A 109 -15.38 -13.98 15.75
CA GLU A 109 -16.04 -15.23 16.08
C GLU A 109 -16.89 -15.71 14.90
N LEU A 110 -17.64 -14.80 14.27
CA LEU A 110 -18.37 -15.09 13.04
C LEU A 110 -17.41 -15.57 11.93
N PHE A 111 -16.25 -14.93 11.78
CA PHE A 111 -15.26 -15.36 10.82
C PHE A 111 -14.77 -16.78 11.09
N ALA A 112 -14.43 -17.09 12.34
CA ALA A 112 -13.98 -18.43 12.73
C ALA A 112 -15.07 -19.48 12.53
N LEU A 113 -16.34 -19.13 12.77
CA LEU A 113 -17.48 -20.00 12.53
C LEU A 113 -17.67 -20.33 11.03
N LEU A 114 -17.53 -19.31 10.16
CA LEU A 114 -17.74 -19.47 8.72
C LEU A 114 -16.58 -20.17 8.02
N PHE A 115 -15.35 -19.88 8.40
CA PHE A 115 -14.14 -20.32 7.69
C PHE A 115 -13.34 -21.40 8.44
N GLY A 116 -13.67 -21.71 9.69
CA GLY A 116 -12.98 -22.71 10.50
C GLY A 116 -11.57 -22.32 10.95
N ILE A 117 -11.13 -21.09 10.67
CA ILE A 117 -9.81 -20.56 11.02
C ILE A 117 -9.93 -19.18 11.66
N PRO A 118 -9.01 -18.79 12.55
CA PRO A 118 -9.01 -17.44 13.10
C PRO A 118 -8.63 -16.40 12.05
N ILE A 119 -9.26 -15.21 12.09
CA ILE A 119 -9.02 -14.10 11.16
C ILE A 119 -7.54 -13.67 11.12
N GLN A 120 -6.78 -13.87 12.20
CA GLN A 120 -5.36 -13.57 12.31
C GLN A 120 -4.53 -14.35 11.29
N LEU A 121 -4.86 -15.62 11.02
CA LEU A 121 -4.18 -16.41 10.00
C LEU A 121 -4.43 -15.85 8.60
N PHE A 122 -5.66 -15.46 8.30
CA PHE A 122 -5.97 -14.79 7.04
C PHE A 122 -5.16 -13.49 6.87
N ARG A 123 -5.12 -12.64 7.92
CA ARG A 123 -4.34 -11.39 7.89
C ARG A 123 -2.85 -11.68 7.70
N ALA A 124 -2.29 -12.67 8.39
CA ALA A 124 -0.89 -13.06 8.25
C ALA A 124 -0.57 -13.52 6.83
N ALA A 125 -1.44 -14.34 6.23
CA ALA A 125 -1.29 -14.79 4.84
C ALA A 125 -1.31 -13.61 3.86
N MET A 126 -2.26 -12.68 3.99
CA MET A 126 -2.33 -11.49 3.13
C MET A 126 -1.12 -10.58 3.31
N ALA A 127 -0.66 -10.35 4.55
CA ALA A 127 0.54 -9.56 4.83
C ALA A 127 1.80 -10.19 4.19
N THR A 128 1.92 -11.50 4.25
CA THR A 128 3.01 -12.24 3.59
C THR A 128 2.97 -12.08 2.07
N LEU A 129 1.79 -12.18 1.46
CA LEU A 129 1.63 -11.96 0.02
C LEU A 129 1.98 -10.52 -0.39
N ILE A 130 1.55 -9.53 0.38
CA ILE A 130 1.92 -8.12 0.16
C ILE A 130 3.45 -8.00 0.16
N ALA A 131 4.13 -8.53 1.18
CA ALA A 131 5.58 -8.46 1.29
C ALA A 131 6.27 -9.11 0.10
N ILE A 132 5.84 -10.32 -0.31
CA ILE A 132 6.40 -11.05 -1.46
C ILE A 132 6.27 -10.20 -2.74
N PHE A 133 5.08 -9.71 -3.07
CA PHE A 133 4.84 -8.99 -4.31
C PHE A 133 5.52 -7.62 -4.33
N ILE A 134 5.58 -6.92 -3.21
CA ILE A 134 6.31 -5.65 -3.11
C ILE A 134 7.83 -5.88 -3.30
N VAL A 135 8.41 -6.88 -2.64
CA VAL A 135 9.84 -7.19 -2.81
C VAL A 135 10.16 -7.58 -4.26
N ARG A 136 9.28 -8.37 -4.92
CA ARG A 136 9.45 -8.72 -6.32
C ARG A 136 9.39 -7.48 -7.23
N ALA A 137 8.43 -6.60 -7.02
CA ALA A 137 8.30 -5.38 -7.79
C ALA A 137 9.52 -4.45 -7.60
N LEU A 138 10.02 -4.29 -6.37
CA LEU A 138 11.21 -3.49 -6.09
C LEU A 138 12.48 -4.06 -6.74
N ARG A 139 12.67 -5.38 -6.69
CA ARG A 139 13.83 -6.03 -7.36
C ARG A 139 13.78 -5.84 -8.87
N ALA A 140 12.63 -6.00 -9.49
CA ALA A 140 12.47 -5.79 -10.92
C ALA A 140 12.78 -4.34 -11.33
N PHE A 141 12.31 -3.37 -10.53
CA PHE A 141 12.61 -1.96 -10.72
C PHE A 141 14.10 -1.64 -10.60
N GLU A 142 14.79 -2.20 -9.59
CA GLU A 142 16.22 -1.98 -9.41
C GLU A 142 17.07 -2.54 -10.57
N ILE A 143 16.72 -3.74 -11.06
CA ILE A 143 17.40 -4.34 -12.21
C ILE A 143 17.24 -3.46 -13.46
N GLU A 144 16.03 -2.95 -13.72
CA GLU A 144 15.79 -2.10 -14.88
C GLU A 144 16.48 -0.73 -14.76
N ARG A 145 16.50 -0.16 -13.55
CA ARG A 145 17.26 1.06 -13.26
C ARG A 145 18.76 0.88 -13.55
N GLN A 146 19.34 -0.23 -13.12
CA GLN A 146 20.75 -0.54 -13.39
C GLN A 146 21.02 -0.66 -14.89
N ARG A 147 20.17 -1.41 -15.62
CA ARG A 147 20.29 -1.53 -17.09
C ARG A 147 20.22 -0.18 -17.80
N ASN A 148 19.35 0.71 -17.36
CA ASN A 148 19.23 2.04 -17.95
C ASN A 148 20.44 2.93 -17.66
N LEU A 149 21.05 2.79 -16.47
CA LEU A 149 22.31 3.46 -16.13
C LEU A 149 23.47 2.94 -16.98
N ASP A 150 23.57 1.63 -17.16
CA ASP A 150 24.61 1.00 -17.99
C ASP A 150 24.51 1.46 -19.44
N ARG A 151 23.31 1.44 -20.04
CA ARG A 151 23.07 1.96 -21.40
C ARG A 151 23.43 3.44 -21.54
N ALA A 152 23.10 4.26 -20.53
CA ALA A 152 23.44 5.68 -20.53
C ALA A 152 24.95 5.91 -20.44
N ASN A 153 25.67 5.09 -19.66
CA ASN A 153 27.13 5.15 -19.55
C ASN A 153 27.81 4.70 -20.87
N GLU A 154 27.34 3.62 -21.46
CA GLU A 154 27.85 3.15 -22.78
C GLU A 154 27.65 4.22 -23.85
N ALA A 155 26.48 4.84 -23.92
CA ALA A 155 26.21 5.92 -24.86
C ALA A 155 27.13 7.15 -24.64
N ARG A 156 27.42 7.49 -23.38
CA ARG A 156 28.36 8.58 -23.04
C ARG A 156 29.79 8.24 -23.46
N LEU A 157 30.25 7.02 -23.20
CA LEU A 157 31.60 6.57 -23.62
C LEU A 157 31.73 6.60 -25.14
N ALA A 158 30.78 6.07 -25.88
CA ALA A 158 30.78 6.10 -27.33
C ALA A 158 30.80 7.53 -27.89
N ALA A 159 30.05 8.46 -27.28
CA ALA A 159 30.06 9.86 -27.65
C ALA A 159 31.40 10.53 -27.37
N GLN A 160 32.08 10.20 -26.28
CA GLN A 160 33.43 10.71 -25.97
C GLN A 160 34.46 10.17 -26.93
N GLU A 161 34.45 8.89 -27.27
CA GLU A 161 35.34 8.28 -28.26
C GLU A 161 35.16 8.91 -29.64
N ALA A 162 33.92 9.13 -30.08
CA ALA A 162 33.64 9.81 -31.33
C ALA A 162 34.18 11.25 -31.35
N ALA A 163 34.01 11.98 -30.24
CA ALA A 163 34.53 13.35 -30.11
C ALA A 163 36.06 13.39 -30.17
N LEU A 164 36.74 12.45 -29.50
CA LEU A 164 38.20 12.33 -29.56
C LEU A 164 38.72 11.98 -30.98
N ALA A 165 38.05 11.08 -31.68
CA ALA A 165 38.38 10.72 -33.04
C ALA A 165 38.27 11.91 -34.00
N VAL A 166 37.21 12.73 -33.86
CA VAL A 166 37.05 13.97 -34.64
C VAL A 166 38.18 14.97 -34.35
N GLN A 167 38.55 15.14 -33.09
CA GLN A 167 39.63 16.04 -32.67
C GLN A 167 40.98 15.58 -33.18
N GLU A 168 41.25 14.28 -33.19
CA GLU A 168 42.50 13.71 -33.69
C GLU A 168 42.61 13.87 -35.20
N ASN A 169 41.52 13.62 -35.95
CA ASN A 169 41.52 13.86 -37.41
C ASN A 169 41.74 15.35 -37.74
N SER A 170 41.08 16.27 -37.01
CA SER A 170 41.32 17.70 -37.22
C SER A 170 42.76 18.15 -36.94
N ARG A 171 43.47 17.47 -36.05
CA ARG A 171 44.90 17.75 -35.78
C ARG A 171 45.86 17.22 -36.86
N ARG A 172 45.46 16.20 -37.62
CA ARG A 172 46.27 15.63 -38.72
C ARG A 172 46.17 16.43 -40.00
N ASP A 173 45.10 17.22 -40.15
CA ASP A 173 44.83 18.02 -41.33
C ASP A 173 45.52 19.40 -41.29
N PHE A 174 46.25 19.72 -40.22
CA PHE A 174 47.14 20.89 -40.05
C PHE A 174 48.60 20.46 -40.00
#